data_6faa8db83eb2ef2c06841a9dab06283e
#
_entry.id   6faa8db83eb2ef2c06841a9dab06283e
#
_cell.length_a   1.000
_cell.length_b   1.000
_cell.length_c   1.000
_cell.angle_alpha   90.00
_cell.angle_beta   90.00
_cell.angle_gamma   90.00
#
_symmetry.space_group_name_H-M   'P 1'
#
loop_
_entity.id
_entity.type
_entity.pdbx_description
1 polymer ?
#
loop_
_entity_poly.entity_id
_entity_poly.type
_entity_poly.pdbx_seq_one_letter_code
_entity_poly.pdbx_strand_id
1 'polypeptide(L)'
;MSTEQKAGQVLMPFFTGTDFAAQAAAIERLHLGGSIVMGDNVPLSSDGTVDTAAMAAGIGLLQKAARADGRTWPAVIGVDQEGGVVARLRAPLTEWPAPMSYGAAGSVALATDGGKALASELAGLGFTADFAPATDVTAGPQDPTIGARALSGDPDAASRLGVGFAQGMLAAGLLPSVKHFPGHGSVSVDSHENLPVQKATVAELRAKDWKPFQAAIDAGLPMVMTGHISVPALEPGVPASLSKPSYDALRGMGFKGVAVTDALNMGAVQKKFPGGSAAPKALAAGADLLLMPGDVAGAHAAVVEAVKSGAVPASRLDEAAQRVVTMILWRARTPAPQGAAPGSGSALSQRVSAAAVTVLAGPCHGPIVPGSVRVAGGSEQDRARFAKAARAAGIAIGTGPLVTLIGFEGPPAKGDVVVALDAPWPLAGSAAPAKVALYGRSQEAFNALAAVLAGKAPATGKLPAAVGPHAPGSGC
;
A
#
# COMPACT_ATOMS: atom_id res chain seq x y z
N MET A 1 -18.21 -20.12 19.26
CA MET A 1 -18.47 -20.13 17.80
C MET A 1 -18.44 -21.55 17.27
N SER A 2 -19.35 -21.92 16.35
CA SER A 2 -19.29 -23.16 15.60
C SER A 2 -18.11 -23.19 14.62
N THR A 3 -17.84 -24.33 13.97
CA THR A 3 -16.82 -24.44 12.92
C THR A 3 -17.13 -23.49 11.76
N GLU A 4 -18.40 -23.40 11.35
CA GLU A 4 -18.87 -22.52 10.27
C GLU A 4 -18.65 -21.04 10.64
N GLN A 5 -18.98 -20.65 11.87
CA GLN A 5 -18.75 -19.28 12.33
C GLN A 5 -17.26 -18.94 12.38
N LYS A 6 -16.41 -19.85 12.86
CA LYS A 6 -14.94 -19.63 12.88
C LYS A 6 -14.37 -19.57 11.48
N ALA A 7 -14.86 -20.42 10.54
CA ALA A 7 -14.47 -20.38 9.13
C ALA A 7 -14.81 -19.02 8.49
N GLY A 8 -15.96 -18.45 8.82
CA GLY A 8 -16.33 -17.10 8.39
C GLY A 8 -15.41 -16.02 8.95
N GLN A 9 -15.02 -16.12 10.25
CA GLN A 9 -14.17 -15.12 10.90
C GLN A 9 -12.78 -14.98 10.27
N VAL A 10 -12.27 -16.03 9.63
CA VAL A 10 -10.95 -16.02 8.98
C VAL A 10 -11.01 -15.64 7.50
N LEU A 11 -12.19 -15.33 6.94
CA LEU A 11 -12.39 -14.96 5.55
C LEU A 11 -12.69 -13.46 5.40
N MET A 12 -12.00 -12.81 4.47
CA MET A 12 -12.18 -11.41 4.13
C MET A 12 -12.26 -11.23 2.61
N PRO A 13 -13.45 -11.44 2.01
CA PRO A 13 -13.63 -11.32 0.57
C PRO A 13 -13.70 -9.88 0.09
N PHE A 14 -13.51 -9.69 -1.22
CA PHE A 14 -14.01 -8.55 -1.98
C PHE A 14 -15.41 -8.84 -2.53
N PHE A 15 -16.03 -7.83 -3.15
CA PHE A 15 -17.29 -7.95 -3.87
C PHE A 15 -17.23 -7.13 -5.16
N THR A 16 -18.16 -7.34 -6.07
CA THR A 16 -18.18 -6.66 -7.38
C THR A 16 -19.17 -5.49 -7.35
N GLY A 17 -18.76 -4.36 -7.89
CA GLY A 17 -19.59 -3.15 -7.96
C GLY A 17 -19.89 -2.56 -6.58
N THR A 18 -20.93 -1.72 -6.52
CA THR A 18 -21.32 -0.96 -5.33
C THR A 18 -22.52 -1.54 -4.57
N ASP A 19 -22.82 -2.83 -4.75
CA ASP A 19 -23.93 -3.49 -4.05
C ASP A 19 -23.52 -3.91 -2.63
N PHE A 20 -23.43 -2.95 -1.73
CA PHE A 20 -23.16 -3.18 -0.32
C PHE A 20 -24.22 -4.04 0.38
N ALA A 21 -25.46 -4.04 -0.14
CA ALA A 21 -26.53 -4.86 0.47
C ALA A 21 -26.31 -6.36 0.19
N ALA A 22 -25.91 -6.72 -1.02
CA ALA A 22 -25.55 -8.11 -1.35
C ALA A 22 -24.34 -8.57 -0.53
N GLN A 23 -23.31 -7.73 -0.37
CA GLN A 23 -22.14 -8.05 0.45
C GLN A 23 -22.50 -8.15 1.94
N ALA A 24 -23.38 -7.30 2.46
CA ALA A 24 -23.91 -7.39 3.83
C ALA A 24 -24.62 -8.73 4.07
N ALA A 25 -25.47 -9.16 3.13
CA ALA A 25 -26.13 -10.48 3.21
C ALA A 25 -25.13 -11.65 3.18
N ALA A 26 -24.02 -11.52 2.45
CA ALA A 26 -22.95 -12.53 2.46
C ALA A 26 -22.22 -12.58 3.81
N ILE A 27 -21.93 -11.41 4.42
CA ILE A 27 -21.30 -11.29 5.75
C ILE A 27 -22.18 -12.00 6.80
N GLU A 28 -23.48 -11.73 6.81
CA GLU A 28 -24.41 -12.34 7.75
C GLU A 28 -24.51 -13.87 7.54
N ARG A 29 -24.78 -14.32 6.30
CA ARG A 29 -24.98 -15.72 5.97
C ARG A 29 -23.74 -16.60 6.23
N LEU A 30 -22.55 -16.11 5.96
CA LEU A 30 -21.29 -16.84 6.09
C LEU A 30 -20.50 -16.47 7.34
N HIS A 31 -21.04 -15.61 8.21
CA HIS A 31 -20.38 -15.11 9.43
C HIS A 31 -19.00 -14.50 9.18
N LEU A 32 -18.81 -13.80 8.05
CA LEU A 32 -17.50 -13.29 7.60
C LEU A 32 -16.87 -12.35 8.61
N GLY A 33 -15.54 -12.47 8.80
CA GLY A 33 -14.76 -11.59 9.67
C GLY A 33 -14.66 -10.15 9.18
N GLY A 34 -14.85 -9.94 7.87
CA GLY A 34 -14.78 -8.62 7.27
C GLY A 34 -15.02 -8.61 5.76
N SER A 35 -14.69 -7.48 5.14
CA SER A 35 -14.67 -7.29 3.69
C SER A 35 -13.61 -6.26 3.31
N ILE A 36 -12.95 -6.44 2.17
CA ILE A 36 -12.12 -5.41 1.57
C ILE A 36 -12.91 -4.63 0.51
N VAL A 37 -12.69 -3.31 0.47
CA VAL A 37 -13.24 -2.41 -0.54
C VAL A 37 -12.18 -2.16 -1.61
N MET A 38 -12.51 -2.51 -2.86
CA MET A 38 -11.66 -2.29 -4.03
C MET A 38 -12.15 -1.07 -4.82
N GLY A 39 -11.41 -0.67 -5.85
CA GLY A 39 -11.75 0.54 -6.61
C GLY A 39 -13.14 0.52 -7.26
N ASP A 40 -13.62 -0.63 -7.73
CA ASP A 40 -14.95 -0.82 -8.30
C ASP A 40 -16.09 -0.81 -7.26
N ASN A 41 -15.75 -0.93 -5.96
CA ASN A 41 -16.71 -0.80 -4.87
C ASN A 41 -16.91 0.65 -4.40
N VAL A 42 -16.12 1.59 -4.93
CA VAL A 42 -16.20 2.99 -4.50
C VAL A 42 -17.31 3.71 -5.24
N PRO A 43 -18.38 4.16 -4.55
CA PRO A 43 -19.43 4.94 -5.18
C PRO A 43 -18.90 6.30 -5.63
N LEU A 44 -19.26 6.72 -6.83
CA LEU A 44 -18.84 8.00 -7.40
C LEU A 44 -20.02 8.95 -7.55
N SER A 45 -19.80 10.22 -7.27
CA SER A 45 -20.69 11.31 -7.57
C SER A 45 -20.72 11.61 -9.08
N SER A 46 -21.65 12.43 -9.54
CA SER A 46 -21.82 12.78 -10.96
C SER A 46 -20.59 13.48 -11.58
N ASP A 47 -19.74 14.09 -10.77
CA ASP A 47 -18.49 14.74 -11.19
C ASP A 47 -17.28 13.78 -11.20
N GLY A 48 -17.51 12.47 -10.91
CA GLY A 48 -16.47 11.44 -10.85
C GLY A 48 -15.65 11.42 -9.58
N THR A 49 -15.99 12.23 -8.58
CA THR A 49 -15.34 12.14 -7.25
C THR A 49 -16.02 11.08 -6.38
N VAL A 50 -15.35 10.68 -5.29
CA VAL A 50 -15.93 9.71 -4.35
C VAL A 50 -17.16 10.28 -3.65
N ASP A 51 -18.29 9.58 -3.74
CA ASP A 51 -19.46 9.86 -2.91
C ASP A 51 -19.20 9.34 -1.49
N THR A 52 -18.67 10.21 -0.65
CA THR A 52 -18.27 9.87 0.72
C THR A 52 -19.45 9.51 1.62
N ALA A 53 -20.63 10.06 1.35
CA ALA A 53 -21.83 9.73 2.11
C ALA A 53 -22.35 8.33 1.77
N ALA A 54 -22.41 7.99 0.48
CA ALA A 54 -22.76 6.64 0.03
C ALA A 54 -21.74 5.60 0.49
N MET A 55 -20.42 5.95 0.47
CA MET A 55 -19.35 5.09 0.97
C MET A 55 -19.53 4.78 2.46
N ALA A 56 -19.72 5.81 3.29
CA ALA A 56 -19.93 5.64 4.74
C ALA A 56 -21.22 4.85 5.04
N ALA A 57 -22.29 5.11 4.30
CA ALA A 57 -23.54 4.36 4.45
C ALA A 57 -23.37 2.89 4.09
N GLY A 58 -22.65 2.59 3.00
CA GLY A 58 -22.31 1.22 2.59
C GLY A 58 -21.50 0.47 3.66
N ILE A 59 -20.43 1.08 4.18
CA ILE A 59 -19.65 0.51 5.28
C ILE A 59 -20.54 0.28 6.52
N GLY A 60 -21.44 1.21 6.83
CA GLY A 60 -22.42 1.06 7.91
C GLY A 60 -23.31 -0.18 7.77
N LEU A 61 -23.73 -0.50 6.53
CA LEU A 61 -24.49 -1.74 6.24
C LEU A 61 -23.65 -2.99 6.52
N LEU A 62 -22.38 -3.01 6.10
CA LEU A 62 -21.48 -4.14 6.36
C LEU A 62 -21.26 -4.34 7.87
N GLN A 63 -21.08 -3.27 8.63
CA GLN A 63 -20.92 -3.32 10.09
C GLN A 63 -22.19 -3.80 10.80
N LYS A 64 -23.38 -3.40 10.30
CA LYS A 64 -24.68 -3.87 10.84
C LYS A 64 -24.85 -5.37 10.60
N ALA A 65 -24.57 -5.86 9.39
CA ALA A 65 -24.66 -7.28 9.04
C ALA A 65 -23.73 -8.14 9.88
N ALA A 66 -22.52 -7.65 10.18
CA ALA A 66 -21.59 -8.35 11.04
C ALA A 66 -22.11 -8.62 12.46
N ARG A 67 -23.02 -7.80 12.96
CA ARG A 67 -23.64 -7.95 14.29
C ARG A 67 -24.93 -8.76 14.27
N ALA A 68 -25.47 -9.07 13.11
CA ALA A 68 -26.74 -9.79 12.97
C ALA A 68 -26.66 -11.24 13.44
N ASP A 69 -25.47 -11.84 13.49
CA ASP A 69 -25.24 -13.19 13.98
C ASP A 69 -25.04 -13.29 15.51
N GLY A 70 -25.24 -12.19 16.22
CA GLY A 70 -25.13 -12.11 17.69
C GLY A 70 -23.72 -11.86 18.23
N ARG A 71 -22.70 -11.69 17.36
CA ARG A 71 -21.35 -11.29 17.80
C ARG A 71 -21.33 -9.85 18.33
N THR A 72 -20.44 -9.59 19.28
CA THR A 72 -20.32 -8.27 19.94
C THR A 72 -19.16 -7.42 19.41
N TRP A 73 -18.41 -7.92 18.44
CA TRP A 73 -17.27 -7.23 17.80
C TRP A 73 -17.62 -6.82 16.36
N PRO A 74 -17.00 -5.71 15.88
CA PRO A 74 -17.22 -5.24 14.51
C PRO A 74 -16.53 -6.12 13.47
N ALA A 75 -16.92 -5.93 12.18
CA ALA A 75 -16.17 -6.49 11.07
C ALA A 75 -14.88 -5.70 10.81
N VAL A 76 -13.88 -6.37 10.21
CA VAL A 76 -12.75 -5.70 9.57
C VAL A 76 -13.19 -5.18 8.20
N ILE A 77 -13.30 -3.87 8.04
CA ILE A 77 -13.55 -3.26 6.73
C ILE A 77 -12.23 -2.63 6.28
N GLY A 78 -11.61 -3.26 5.29
CA GLY A 78 -10.28 -2.91 4.81
C GLY A 78 -10.27 -2.26 3.45
N VAL A 79 -9.14 -1.67 3.11
CA VAL A 79 -8.83 -1.06 1.82
C VAL A 79 -7.33 -1.16 1.56
N ASP A 80 -6.89 -1.00 0.29
CA ASP A 80 -5.51 -0.68 -0.07
C ASP A 80 -5.41 0.81 -0.37
N GLN A 81 -4.97 1.59 0.57
CA GLN A 81 -4.77 3.04 0.45
C GLN A 81 -3.34 3.40 0.86
N GLU A 82 -2.37 3.10 -0.01
CA GLU A 82 -0.94 3.34 0.28
C GLU A 82 -0.50 4.77 -0.01
N GLY A 83 -1.21 5.44 -0.92
CA GLY A 83 -0.79 6.65 -1.60
C GLY A 83 -0.19 6.37 -2.99
N GLY A 84 0.02 7.42 -3.78
CA GLY A 84 0.53 7.30 -5.14
C GLY A 84 -0.39 6.47 -6.03
N VAL A 85 0.17 5.44 -6.67
CA VAL A 85 -0.56 4.59 -7.62
C VAL A 85 -1.54 3.63 -6.96
N VAL A 86 -1.29 3.25 -5.69
CA VAL A 86 -2.19 2.39 -4.93
C VAL A 86 -3.03 3.24 -3.99
N ALA A 87 -4.12 3.76 -4.53
CA ALA A 87 -5.13 4.53 -3.82
C ALA A 87 -6.50 4.22 -4.43
N ARG A 88 -7.39 3.60 -3.64
CA ARG A 88 -8.74 3.26 -4.10
C ARG A 88 -9.68 4.45 -3.99
N LEU A 89 -9.54 5.22 -2.91
CA LEU A 89 -10.32 6.44 -2.69
C LEU A 89 -9.45 7.65 -3.08
N ARG A 90 -9.98 8.43 -4.03
CA ARG A 90 -9.37 9.66 -4.53
C ARG A 90 -10.17 10.87 -4.06
N ALA A 91 -10.09 12.00 -4.75
CA ALA A 91 -10.85 13.20 -4.41
C ALA A 91 -12.33 12.87 -4.09
N PRO A 92 -12.91 13.49 -3.04
CA PRO A 92 -12.41 14.60 -2.26
C PRO A 92 -11.45 14.23 -1.12
N LEU A 93 -11.09 12.95 -0.92
CA LEU A 93 -10.04 12.58 0.03
C LEU A 93 -8.70 13.14 -0.43
N THR A 94 -7.79 13.28 0.51
CA THR A 94 -6.42 13.74 0.23
C THR A 94 -5.71 12.80 -0.75
N GLU A 95 -5.19 13.35 -1.85
CA GLU A 95 -4.29 12.62 -2.73
C GLU A 95 -2.85 12.67 -2.14
N TRP A 96 -2.38 11.52 -1.71
CA TRP A 96 -1.04 11.37 -1.15
C TRP A 96 0.00 11.09 -2.25
N PRO A 97 1.24 11.60 -2.13
CA PRO A 97 2.33 11.18 -3.00
C PRO A 97 2.64 9.69 -2.80
N ALA A 98 3.45 9.12 -3.68
CA ALA A 98 3.90 7.73 -3.54
C ALA A 98 4.67 7.54 -2.22
N PRO A 99 4.59 6.35 -1.57
CA PRO A 99 5.31 6.07 -0.32
C PRO A 99 6.82 6.37 -0.38
N MET A 100 7.45 6.25 -1.55
CA MET A 100 8.85 6.60 -1.78
C MET A 100 9.17 8.08 -1.46
N SER A 101 8.16 8.96 -1.46
CA SER A 101 8.32 10.37 -1.05
C SER A 101 8.76 10.51 0.41
N TYR A 102 8.30 9.63 1.30
CA TYR A 102 8.73 9.63 2.69
C TYR A 102 10.20 9.21 2.82
N GLY A 103 10.64 8.27 1.96
CA GLY A 103 12.05 7.89 1.83
C GLY A 103 12.91 9.06 1.35
N ALA A 104 12.44 9.78 0.33
CA ALA A 104 13.13 10.95 -0.20
C ALA A 104 13.18 12.10 0.81
N ALA A 105 12.13 12.32 1.58
CA ALA A 105 12.09 13.29 2.67
C ALA A 105 12.98 12.88 3.87
N GLY A 106 13.25 11.57 4.06
CA GLY A 106 14.09 11.03 5.12
C GLY A 106 13.56 11.27 6.55
N SER A 107 12.27 11.60 6.70
CA SER A 107 11.67 12.03 7.97
C SER A 107 10.66 11.03 8.50
N VAL A 108 10.99 10.36 9.61
CA VAL A 108 10.07 9.46 10.33
C VAL A 108 8.86 10.24 10.85
N ALA A 109 9.03 11.48 11.29
CA ALA A 109 7.94 12.32 11.75
C ALA A 109 6.91 12.58 10.64
N LEU A 110 7.37 12.93 9.42
CA LEU A 110 6.48 13.09 8.27
C LEU A 110 5.79 11.78 7.89
N ALA A 111 6.47 10.63 7.98
CA ALA A 111 5.87 9.32 7.73
C ALA A 111 4.78 9.01 8.77
N THR A 112 5.03 9.27 10.05
CA THR A 112 4.05 9.08 11.14
C THR A 112 2.84 10.00 10.97
N ASP A 113 3.08 11.28 10.71
CA ASP A 113 2.00 12.26 10.48
C ASP A 113 1.19 11.89 9.23
N GLY A 114 1.86 11.46 8.15
CA GLY A 114 1.23 11.03 6.89
C GLY A 114 0.33 9.82 7.10
N GLY A 115 0.85 8.77 7.74
CA GLY A 115 0.06 7.58 8.08
C GLY A 115 -1.14 7.91 8.97
N LYS A 116 -0.95 8.80 9.96
CA LYS A 116 -2.04 9.25 10.83
C LYS A 116 -3.12 10.03 10.06
N ALA A 117 -2.73 10.97 9.21
CA ALA A 117 -3.68 11.80 8.49
C ALA A 117 -4.46 10.99 7.44
N LEU A 118 -3.78 10.12 6.67
CA LEU A 118 -4.42 9.20 5.74
C LEU A 118 -5.45 8.32 6.45
N ALA A 119 -5.03 7.67 7.52
CA ALA A 119 -5.90 6.78 8.30
C ALA A 119 -7.06 7.52 8.99
N SER A 120 -6.87 8.79 9.37
CA SER A 120 -7.96 9.59 9.98
C SER A 120 -9.10 9.86 8.99
N GLU A 121 -8.80 10.12 7.71
CA GLU A 121 -9.83 10.28 6.69
C GLU A 121 -10.57 8.96 6.41
N LEU A 122 -9.85 7.83 6.34
CA LEU A 122 -10.44 6.50 6.18
C LEU A 122 -11.33 6.13 7.36
N ALA A 123 -10.87 6.38 8.59
CA ALA A 123 -11.65 6.15 9.80
C ALA A 123 -12.92 7.00 9.84
N GLY A 124 -12.87 8.22 9.27
CA GLY A 124 -14.04 9.10 9.12
C GLY A 124 -15.14 8.50 8.22
N LEU A 125 -14.77 7.63 7.28
CA LEU A 125 -15.70 6.88 6.43
C LEU A 125 -16.14 5.53 7.04
N GLY A 126 -15.52 5.11 8.16
CA GLY A 126 -15.87 3.87 8.84
C GLY A 126 -14.96 2.68 8.52
N PHE A 127 -13.87 2.85 7.74
CA PHE A 127 -12.86 1.82 7.56
C PHE A 127 -12.19 1.48 8.90
N THR A 128 -11.77 0.23 9.06
CA THR A 128 -11.15 -0.27 10.29
C THR A 128 -9.74 -0.82 10.06
N ALA A 129 -9.38 -1.09 8.80
CA ALA A 129 -8.06 -1.55 8.41
C ALA A 129 -7.62 -0.95 7.07
N ASP A 130 -6.30 -0.83 6.89
CA ASP A 130 -5.69 -0.54 5.60
C ASP A 130 -4.50 -1.48 5.40
N PHE A 131 -4.44 -2.14 4.24
CA PHE A 131 -3.32 -3.01 3.90
C PHE A 131 -2.14 -2.17 3.38
N ALA A 132 -1.62 -1.35 4.27
CA ALA A 132 -0.48 -0.45 4.12
C ALA A 132 0.30 -0.36 5.45
N PRO A 133 1.57 0.06 5.41
CA PRO A 133 2.40 0.38 4.24
C PRO A 133 3.05 -0.85 3.59
N ALA A 134 3.48 -0.71 2.30
CA ALA A 134 4.44 -1.62 1.72
C ALA A 134 5.82 -1.32 2.32
N THR A 135 6.34 -2.25 3.12
CA THR A 135 7.67 -2.16 3.76
C THR A 135 8.74 -2.93 3.00
N ASP A 136 8.40 -3.38 1.80
CA ASP A 136 9.34 -4.03 0.89
C ASP A 136 10.55 -3.15 0.62
N VAL A 137 11.74 -3.78 0.53
CA VAL A 137 13.00 -3.10 0.20
C VAL A 137 13.22 -3.20 -1.30
N THR A 138 13.04 -2.08 -2.03
CA THR A 138 13.12 -2.13 -3.49
C THR A 138 14.53 -2.40 -4.02
N ALA A 139 14.61 -3.23 -5.07
CA ALA A 139 15.81 -3.45 -5.85
C ALA A 139 15.99 -2.41 -6.99
N GLY A 140 15.17 -1.37 -7.02
CA GLY A 140 15.22 -0.33 -8.05
C GLY A 140 14.44 -0.70 -9.32
N PRO A 141 15.00 -0.41 -10.51
CA PRO A 141 14.28 -0.59 -11.78
C PRO A 141 13.96 -2.05 -12.14
N GLN A 142 14.58 -3.02 -11.46
CA GLN A 142 14.26 -4.43 -11.63
C GLN A 142 13.02 -4.89 -10.85
N ASP A 143 12.46 -4.03 -10.02
CA ASP A 143 11.25 -4.27 -9.25
C ASP A 143 10.06 -3.55 -9.91
N PRO A 144 9.31 -4.21 -10.81
CA PRO A 144 8.21 -3.58 -11.54
C PRO A 144 6.95 -3.43 -10.71
N THR A 145 6.80 -4.23 -9.64
CA THR A 145 5.54 -4.35 -8.90
C THR A 145 5.49 -3.40 -7.70
N ILE A 146 6.57 -3.34 -6.93
CA ILE A 146 6.62 -2.47 -5.75
C ILE A 146 7.07 -1.06 -6.15
N GLY A 147 8.22 -0.93 -6.81
CA GLY A 147 8.64 0.35 -7.38
C GLY A 147 8.56 1.51 -6.37
N ALA A 148 7.80 2.56 -6.73
CA ALA A 148 7.58 3.74 -5.88
C ALA A 148 6.68 3.49 -4.64
N ARG A 149 6.07 2.30 -4.51
CA ARG A 149 5.35 1.87 -3.30
C ARG A 149 6.31 1.58 -2.14
N ALA A 150 7.56 1.19 -2.44
CA ALA A 150 8.60 1.04 -1.42
C ALA A 150 8.98 2.40 -0.84
N LEU A 151 9.19 2.43 0.47
CA LEU A 151 9.69 3.62 1.16
C LEU A 151 11.17 3.88 0.83
N SER A 152 11.97 2.80 0.67
CA SER A 152 13.41 2.90 0.40
C SER A 152 13.98 1.60 -0.18
N GLY A 153 15.15 1.70 -0.82
CA GLY A 153 16.05 0.58 -1.12
C GLY A 153 17.04 0.28 0.02
N ASP A 154 17.09 1.11 1.05
CA ASP A 154 17.83 0.86 2.28
C ASP A 154 16.92 0.20 3.31
N PRO A 155 17.26 -1.02 3.80
CA PRO A 155 16.37 -1.76 4.70
C PRO A 155 16.19 -1.10 6.07
N ASP A 156 17.16 -0.34 6.55
CA ASP A 156 17.04 0.33 7.84
C ASP A 156 16.18 1.59 7.73
N ALA A 157 16.25 2.31 6.60
CA ALA A 157 15.34 3.42 6.30
C ALA A 157 13.90 2.92 6.10
N ALA A 158 13.71 1.85 5.29
CA ALA A 158 12.40 1.22 5.09
C ALA A 158 11.78 0.78 6.42
N SER A 159 12.58 0.22 7.33
CA SER A 159 12.14 -0.18 8.68
C SER A 159 11.63 1.01 9.49
N ARG A 160 12.44 2.05 9.65
CA ARG A 160 12.07 3.21 10.47
C ARG A 160 10.86 3.95 9.93
N LEU A 161 10.83 4.18 8.62
CA LEU A 161 9.73 4.90 7.96
C LEU A 161 8.45 4.08 7.95
N GLY A 162 8.53 2.77 7.65
CA GLY A 162 7.38 1.87 7.63
C GLY A 162 6.74 1.72 9.00
N VAL A 163 7.55 1.54 10.05
CA VAL A 163 7.06 1.49 11.44
C VAL A 163 6.42 2.82 11.82
N GLY A 164 7.07 3.97 11.50
CA GLY A 164 6.51 5.29 11.78
C GLY A 164 5.15 5.50 11.13
N PHE A 165 5.03 5.18 9.83
CA PHE A 165 3.78 5.30 9.09
C PHE A 165 2.67 4.43 9.69
N ALA A 166 2.96 3.14 9.96
CA ALA A 166 2.01 2.21 10.55
C ALA A 166 1.58 2.61 11.98
N GLN A 167 2.50 3.14 12.80
CA GLN A 167 2.18 3.68 14.12
C GLN A 167 1.28 4.91 14.03
N GLY A 168 1.48 5.77 13.02
CA GLY A 168 0.58 6.87 12.72
C GLY A 168 -0.84 6.39 12.43
N MET A 169 -0.98 5.33 11.62
CA MET A 169 -2.28 4.71 11.31
C MET A 169 -2.95 4.14 12.57
N LEU A 170 -2.20 3.44 13.42
CA LEU A 170 -2.71 2.95 14.71
C LEU A 170 -3.19 4.10 15.61
N ALA A 171 -2.44 5.21 15.65
CA ALA A 171 -2.82 6.39 16.44
C ALA A 171 -4.11 7.05 15.95
N ALA A 172 -4.43 6.92 14.65
CA ALA A 172 -5.72 7.32 14.09
C ALA A 172 -6.82 6.28 14.30
N GLY A 173 -6.46 5.12 14.82
CA GLY A 173 -7.38 4.05 15.10
C GLY A 173 -7.66 3.12 13.92
N LEU A 174 -6.81 3.04 12.93
CA LEU A 174 -6.89 2.11 11.82
C LEU A 174 -5.86 0.99 12.00
N LEU A 175 -6.23 -0.26 11.69
CA LEU A 175 -5.32 -1.40 11.72
C LEU A 175 -4.42 -1.39 10.47
N PRO A 176 -3.10 -1.17 10.59
CA PRO A 176 -2.17 -1.29 9.46
C PRO A 176 -1.78 -2.74 9.21
N SER A 177 -1.42 -3.07 7.97
CA SER A 177 -0.78 -4.33 7.62
C SER A 177 0.49 -4.08 6.83
N VAL A 178 1.65 -4.35 7.43
CA VAL A 178 2.92 -4.26 6.69
C VAL A 178 3.03 -5.41 5.70
N LYS A 179 3.56 -5.13 4.51
CA LYS A 179 3.57 -6.07 3.37
C LYS A 179 4.79 -5.90 2.47
N HIS A 180 5.17 -6.92 1.70
CA HIS A 180 4.64 -8.28 1.53
C HIS A 180 5.69 -9.29 2.01
N PHE A 181 5.53 -9.89 3.19
CA PHE A 181 6.49 -10.88 3.69
C PHE A 181 6.55 -12.10 2.74
N PRO A 182 7.72 -12.66 2.39
CA PRO A 182 9.05 -12.40 2.94
C PRO A 182 9.90 -11.36 2.18
N GLY A 183 9.30 -10.44 1.44
CA GLY A 183 9.95 -9.35 0.70
C GLY A 183 9.73 -9.44 -0.81
N HIS A 184 8.83 -8.59 -1.34
CA HIS A 184 8.49 -8.54 -2.77
C HIS A 184 9.40 -7.59 -3.55
N GLY A 185 10.01 -6.59 -2.90
CA GLY A 185 10.81 -5.55 -3.57
C GLY A 185 12.13 -6.03 -4.18
N SER A 186 12.51 -7.30 -3.97
CA SER A 186 13.73 -7.92 -4.51
C SER A 186 13.46 -8.96 -5.61
N VAL A 187 12.24 -8.99 -6.18
CA VAL A 187 11.88 -9.88 -7.30
C VAL A 187 11.48 -9.09 -8.54
N SER A 188 11.63 -9.70 -9.71
CA SER A 188 11.43 -9.04 -11.02
C SER A 188 10.16 -9.49 -11.76
N VAL A 189 9.30 -10.29 -11.12
CA VAL A 189 8.06 -10.81 -11.70
C VAL A 189 6.88 -10.32 -10.89
N ASP A 190 5.81 -9.90 -11.56
CA ASP A 190 4.58 -9.47 -10.93
C ASP A 190 3.76 -10.68 -10.44
N SER A 191 3.49 -10.72 -9.13
CA SER A 191 2.68 -11.77 -8.50
C SER A 191 1.19 -11.72 -8.89
N HIS A 192 0.71 -10.63 -9.45
CA HIS A 192 -0.63 -10.56 -10.04
C HIS A 192 -0.77 -11.49 -11.25
N GLU A 193 0.32 -11.74 -11.97
CA GLU A 193 0.33 -12.56 -13.18
C GLU A 193 0.92 -13.95 -12.96
N ASN A 194 2.10 -14.03 -12.35
CA ASN A 194 2.86 -15.26 -12.20
C ASN A 194 3.49 -15.34 -10.81
N LEU A 195 4.01 -16.52 -10.45
CA LEU A 195 4.70 -16.74 -9.17
C LEU A 195 6.16 -16.25 -9.27
N PRO A 196 6.51 -15.11 -8.62
CA PRO A 196 7.89 -14.65 -8.56
C PRO A 196 8.75 -15.56 -7.68
N VAL A 197 10.06 -15.58 -7.94
CA VAL A 197 11.03 -16.39 -7.20
C VAL A 197 12.07 -15.50 -6.54
N GLN A 198 12.07 -15.48 -5.20
CA GLN A 198 13.09 -14.85 -4.37
C GLN A 198 14.24 -15.86 -4.11
N LYS A 199 15.39 -15.64 -4.75
CA LYS A 199 16.52 -16.59 -4.75
C LYS A 199 17.46 -16.45 -3.55
N ALA A 200 17.27 -15.43 -2.72
CA ALA A 200 18.13 -15.18 -1.57
C ALA A 200 18.07 -16.32 -0.54
N THR A 201 19.19 -16.56 0.11
CA THR A 201 19.26 -17.44 1.28
C THR A 201 18.53 -16.83 2.47
N VAL A 202 18.16 -17.63 3.46
CA VAL A 202 17.55 -17.14 4.71
C VAL A 202 18.44 -16.11 5.41
N ALA A 203 19.76 -16.27 5.35
CA ALA A 203 20.69 -15.30 5.93
C ALA A 203 20.64 -13.95 5.24
N GLU A 204 20.61 -13.93 3.90
CA GLU A 204 20.48 -12.70 3.09
C GLU A 204 19.12 -12.04 3.31
N LEU A 205 18.03 -12.82 3.34
CA LEU A 205 16.69 -12.29 3.65
C LEU A 205 16.65 -11.61 5.02
N ARG A 206 17.22 -12.22 6.05
CA ARG A 206 17.35 -11.64 7.39
C ARG A 206 18.18 -10.36 7.40
N ALA A 207 19.22 -10.31 6.59
CA ALA A 207 20.11 -9.14 6.51
C ALA A 207 19.48 -7.96 5.75
N LYS A 208 18.48 -8.21 4.90
CA LYS A 208 17.88 -7.19 4.04
C LYS A 208 16.34 -7.17 4.14
N ASP A 209 15.66 -8.08 3.42
CA ASP A 209 14.22 -8.00 3.15
C ASP A 209 13.37 -8.22 4.41
N TRP A 210 13.86 -8.95 5.41
CA TRP A 210 13.14 -9.22 6.66
C TRP A 210 13.35 -8.14 7.73
N LYS A 211 14.32 -7.23 7.58
CA LYS A 211 14.56 -6.17 8.57
C LYS A 211 13.32 -5.30 8.83
N PRO A 212 12.59 -4.82 7.80
CA PRO A 212 11.39 -4.03 8.04
C PRO A 212 10.28 -4.80 8.77
N PHE A 213 10.15 -6.10 8.48
CA PHE A 213 9.17 -6.95 9.18
C PHE A 213 9.59 -7.21 10.63
N GLN A 214 10.89 -7.44 10.89
CA GLN A 214 11.38 -7.55 12.27
C GLN A 214 11.11 -6.27 13.05
N ALA A 215 11.40 -5.11 12.47
CA ALA A 215 11.12 -3.82 13.12
C ALA A 215 9.62 -3.61 13.38
N ALA A 216 8.75 -4.05 12.46
CA ALA A 216 7.30 -4.02 12.63
C ALA A 216 6.82 -4.94 13.77
N ILE A 217 7.41 -6.14 13.89
CA ILE A 217 7.14 -7.10 14.96
C ILE A 217 7.58 -6.54 16.30
N ASP A 218 8.80 -6.00 16.38
CA ASP A 218 9.35 -5.39 17.59
C ASP A 218 8.55 -4.17 18.05
N ALA A 219 7.95 -3.44 17.10
CA ALA A 219 7.03 -2.33 17.35
C ALA A 219 5.60 -2.78 17.76
N GLY A 220 5.32 -4.08 17.76
CA GLY A 220 4.01 -4.62 18.12
C GLY A 220 2.91 -4.38 17.08
N LEU A 221 3.23 -4.21 15.80
CA LEU A 221 2.24 -4.00 14.76
C LEU A 221 1.31 -5.22 14.61
N PRO A 222 -0.01 -5.01 14.39
CA PRO A 222 -1.03 -6.05 14.55
C PRO A 222 -1.10 -7.05 13.39
N MET A 223 -0.73 -6.65 12.16
CA MET A 223 -0.86 -7.48 10.97
C MET A 223 0.41 -7.47 10.12
N VAL A 224 0.72 -8.64 9.55
CA VAL A 224 1.72 -8.83 8.49
C VAL A 224 1.07 -9.57 7.34
N MET A 225 1.14 -9.01 6.12
CA MET A 225 0.66 -9.68 4.91
C MET A 225 1.78 -10.52 4.31
N THR A 226 1.45 -11.79 4.02
CA THR A 226 2.35 -12.75 3.37
C THR A 226 2.05 -12.79 1.87
N GLY A 227 3.02 -12.40 1.05
CA GLY A 227 2.90 -12.30 -0.40
C GLY A 227 2.95 -13.64 -1.14
N HIS A 228 2.59 -13.61 -2.42
CA HIS A 228 2.65 -14.77 -3.29
C HIS A 228 4.03 -14.87 -3.97
N ILE A 229 5.05 -15.22 -3.20
CA ILE A 229 6.46 -15.30 -3.62
C ILE A 229 6.97 -16.69 -3.28
N SER A 230 7.59 -17.39 -4.24
CA SER A 230 8.33 -18.62 -3.96
C SER A 230 9.70 -18.28 -3.41
N VAL A 231 10.04 -18.86 -2.26
CA VAL A 231 11.37 -18.75 -1.62
C VAL A 231 11.99 -20.12 -1.55
N PRO A 232 12.84 -20.52 -2.53
CA PRO A 232 13.43 -21.86 -2.57
C PRO A 232 14.22 -22.24 -1.31
N ALA A 233 14.78 -21.25 -0.61
CA ALA A 233 15.47 -21.45 0.67
C ALA A 233 14.53 -21.87 1.82
N LEU A 234 13.22 -21.72 1.66
CA LEU A 234 12.16 -22.17 2.60
C LEU A 234 11.37 -23.34 2.00
N GLU A 235 10.72 -23.11 0.85
CA GLU A 235 9.92 -24.15 0.16
C GLU A 235 9.85 -23.85 -1.35
N PRO A 236 10.56 -24.61 -2.20
CA PRO A 236 10.61 -24.34 -3.64
C PRO A 236 9.23 -24.51 -4.32
N GLY A 237 8.85 -23.54 -5.18
CA GLY A 237 7.66 -23.63 -6.03
C GLY A 237 6.32 -23.49 -5.32
N VAL A 238 6.34 -23.18 -4.01
CA VAL A 238 5.14 -22.88 -3.22
C VAL A 238 5.12 -21.38 -2.90
N PRO A 239 4.00 -20.67 -3.11
CA PRO A 239 3.86 -19.29 -2.67
C PRO A 239 4.00 -19.17 -1.16
N ALA A 240 4.72 -18.19 -0.65
CA ALA A 240 4.92 -18.00 0.79
C ALA A 240 3.61 -17.92 1.57
N SER A 241 2.56 -17.36 0.98
CA SER A 241 1.20 -17.33 1.54
C SER A 241 0.52 -18.70 1.70
N LEU A 242 1.07 -19.76 1.08
CA LEU A 242 0.60 -21.15 1.18
C LEU A 242 1.68 -22.09 1.75
N SER A 243 2.80 -21.53 2.23
CA SER A 243 4.00 -22.26 2.67
C SER A 243 4.11 -22.24 4.19
N LYS A 244 4.00 -23.42 4.80
CA LYS A 244 4.19 -23.55 6.26
C LYS A 244 5.58 -23.07 6.72
N PRO A 245 6.71 -23.40 6.06
CA PRO A 245 8.01 -22.87 6.43
C PRO A 245 8.09 -21.34 6.42
N SER A 246 7.32 -20.66 5.55
CA SER A 246 7.25 -19.18 5.51
C SER A 246 6.57 -18.63 6.75
N TYR A 247 5.44 -19.20 7.17
CA TYR A 247 4.78 -18.80 8.42
C TYR A 247 5.59 -19.19 9.65
N ASP A 248 6.25 -20.35 9.66
CA ASP A 248 7.14 -20.74 10.74
C ASP A 248 8.31 -19.75 10.89
N ALA A 249 8.86 -19.26 9.76
CA ALA A 249 9.88 -18.21 9.77
C ALA A 249 9.35 -16.91 10.36
N LEU A 250 8.16 -16.45 9.93
CA LEU A 250 7.50 -15.26 10.48
C LEU A 250 7.23 -15.39 11.98
N ARG A 251 6.70 -16.53 12.41
CA ARG A 251 6.46 -16.81 13.84
C ARG A 251 7.77 -16.91 14.63
N GLY A 252 8.82 -17.49 14.03
CA GLY A 252 10.17 -17.57 14.60
C GLY A 252 10.84 -16.22 14.81
N MET A 253 10.41 -15.17 14.08
CA MET A 253 10.79 -13.77 14.33
C MET A 253 10.08 -13.15 15.54
N GLY A 254 9.18 -13.89 16.21
CA GLY A 254 8.42 -13.43 17.37
C GLY A 254 7.04 -12.85 17.05
N PHE A 255 6.57 -12.92 15.80
CA PHE A 255 5.27 -12.38 15.42
C PHE A 255 4.12 -13.13 16.08
N LYS A 256 3.29 -12.41 16.83
CA LYS A 256 2.10 -12.94 17.54
C LYS A 256 0.78 -12.44 16.97
N GLY A 257 0.84 -11.44 16.08
CA GLY A 257 -0.33 -10.83 15.45
C GLY A 257 -0.98 -11.68 14.37
N VAL A 258 -1.85 -11.07 13.59
CA VAL A 258 -2.60 -11.69 12.50
C VAL A 258 -1.73 -11.77 11.24
N ALA A 259 -1.42 -12.99 10.80
CA ALA A 259 -0.80 -13.22 9.50
C ALA A 259 -1.92 -13.28 8.43
N VAL A 260 -1.98 -12.26 7.57
CA VAL A 260 -2.96 -12.19 6.48
C VAL A 260 -2.31 -12.64 5.16
N THR A 261 -3.04 -13.38 4.32
CA THR A 261 -2.55 -13.68 2.98
C THR A 261 -2.64 -12.43 2.10
N ASP A 262 -1.79 -12.33 1.10
CA ASP A 262 -2.10 -11.54 -0.08
C ASP A 262 -3.36 -12.10 -0.78
N ALA A 263 -3.89 -11.37 -1.76
CA ALA A 263 -5.17 -11.67 -2.39
C ALA A 263 -5.18 -13.05 -3.07
N LEU A 264 -5.93 -14.00 -2.53
CA LEU A 264 -5.95 -15.39 -3.01
C LEU A 264 -6.54 -15.56 -4.44
N ASN A 265 -7.13 -14.51 -5.01
CA ASN A 265 -7.59 -14.48 -6.40
C ASN A 265 -6.51 -14.04 -7.40
N MET A 266 -5.28 -13.74 -6.97
CA MET A 266 -4.17 -13.35 -7.86
C MET A 266 -3.66 -14.53 -8.69
N GLY A 267 -3.14 -14.25 -9.90
CA GLY A 267 -2.70 -15.25 -10.88
C GLY A 267 -1.64 -16.23 -10.35
N ALA A 268 -0.74 -15.79 -9.49
CA ALA A 268 0.25 -16.65 -8.83
C ALA A 268 -0.36 -17.81 -8.03
N VAL A 269 -1.61 -17.66 -7.57
CA VAL A 269 -2.34 -18.67 -6.79
C VAL A 269 -3.44 -19.33 -7.62
N GLN A 270 -4.29 -18.53 -8.29
CA GLN A 270 -5.50 -19.03 -8.99
C GLN A 270 -5.18 -20.03 -10.11
N LYS A 271 -4.06 -19.89 -10.79
CA LYS A 271 -3.63 -20.84 -11.84
C LYS A 271 -3.46 -22.27 -11.30
N LYS A 272 -3.05 -22.41 -10.04
CA LYS A 272 -2.79 -23.71 -9.40
C LYS A 272 -3.90 -24.14 -8.44
N PHE A 273 -4.58 -23.17 -7.83
CA PHE A 273 -5.63 -23.39 -6.80
C PHE A 273 -6.86 -22.54 -7.11
N PRO A 274 -7.66 -22.90 -8.14
CA PRO A 274 -8.81 -22.10 -8.56
C PRO A 274 -9.94 -22.09 -7.53
N GLY A 275 -10.77 -21.06 -7.64
CA GLY A 275 -11.95 -20.88 -6.78
C GLY A 275 -11.58 -20.67 -5.32
N GLY A 276 -12.20 -21.46 -4.43
CA GLY A 276 -11.96 -21.42 -2.98
C GLY A 276 -10.87 -22.36 -2.47
N SER A 277 -10.24 -23.16 -3.33
CA SER A 277 -9.37 -24.28 -2.92
C SER A 277 -8.03 -23.85 -2.27
N ALA A 278 -7.61 -22.60 -2.44
CA ALA A 278 -6.44 -22.04 -1.78
C ALA A 278 -6.66 -21.79 -0.27
N ALA A 279 -7.89 -21.49 0.15
CA ALA A 279 -8.21 -21.07 1.52
C ALA A 279 -7.82 -22.10 2.59
N PRO A 280 -8.23 -23.39 2.51
CA PRO A 280 -7.82 -24.37 3.52
C PRO A 280 -6.31 -24.63 3.52
N LYS A 281 -5.61 -24.49 2.38
CA LYS A 281 -4.15 -24.62 2.29
C LYS A 281 -3.43 -23.48 3.00
N ALA A 282 -3.86 -22.24 2.78
CA ALA A 282 -3.32 -21.07 3.47
C ALA A 282 -3.52 -21.18 4.99
N LEU A 283 -4.72 -21.58 5.42
CA LEU A 283 -5.03 -21.80 6.84
C LEU A 283 -4.15 -22.90 7.45
N ALA A 284 -4.00 -24.03 6.77
CA ALA A 284 -3.13 -25.12 7.21
C ALA A 284 -1.66 -24.71 7.29
N ALA A 285 -1.21 -23.86 6.36
CA ALA A 285 0.14 -23.35 6.34
C ALA A 285 0.45 -22.39 7.51
N GLY A 286 -0.54 -21.68 8.04
CA GLY A 286 -0.35 -20.78 9.18
C GLY A 286 -0.96 -19.37 9.04
N ALA A 287 -1.69 -19.11 7.95
CA ALA A 287 -2.45 -17.88 7.78
C ALA A 287 -3.59 -17.77 8.79
N ASP A 288 -3.88 -16.59 9.28
CA ASP A 288 -4.98 -16.32 10.20
C ASP A 288 -6.15 -15.60 9.51
N LEU A 289 -5.89 -14.77 8.51
CA LEU A 289 -6.89 -14.06 7.72
C LEU A 289 -6.65 -14.31 6.23
N LEU A 290 -7.68 -14.78 5.54
CA LEU A 290 -7.63 -15.23 4.16
C LEU A 290 -8.28 -14.15 3.29
N LEU A 291 -7.43 -13.35 2.60
CA LEU A 291 -7.86 -12.19 1.85
C LEU A 291 -8.30 -12.57 0.43
N MET A 292 -9.42 -12.04 -0.01
CA MET A 292 -9.93 -12.09 -1.39
C MET A 292 -9.92 -13.51 -2.01
N PRO A 293 -10.52 -14.53 -1.40
CA PRO A 293 -10.72 -15.80 -2.10
C PRO A 293 -11.53 -15.57 -3.39
N GLY A 294 -11.18 -16.27 -4.47
CA GLY A 294 -11.85 -16.11 -5.77
C GLY A 294 -13.32 -16.53 -5.76
N ASP A 295 -13.71 -17.42 -4.84
CA ASP A 295 -15.08 -17.82 -4.52
C ASP A 295 -15.21 -17.89 -3.00
N VAL A 296 -15.91 -16.94 -2.39
CA VAL A 296 -16.04 -16.87 -0.93
C VAL A 296 -16.89 -17.99 -0.36
N ALA A 297 -17.97 -18.38 -1.03
CA ALA A 297 -18.84 -19.45 -0.57
C ALA A 297 -18.15 -20.81 -0.67
N GLY A 298 -17.46 -21.06 -1.78
CA GLY A 298 -16.62 -22.23 -1.97
C GLY A 298 -15.45 -22.28 -0.97
N ALA A 299 -14.80 -21.16 -0.70
CA ALA A 299 -13.73 -21.08 0.29
C ALA A 299 -14.21 -21.37 1.71
N HIS A 300 -15.36 -20.82 2.09
CA HIS A 300 -16.00 -21.11 3.38
C HIS A 300 -16.32 -22.61 3.52
N ALA A 301 -17.00 -23.18 2.53
CA ALA A 301 -17.34 -24.62 2.52
C ALA A 301 -16.07 -25.48 2.55
N ALA A 302 -15.03 -25.14 1.77
CA ALA A 302 -13.77 -25.88 1.74
C ALA A 302 -13.02 -25.84 3.07
N VAL A 303 -13.00 -24.72 3.78
CA VAL A 303 -12.41 -24.61 5.13
C VAL A 303 -13.18 -25.47 6.12
N VAL A 304 -14.51 -25.39 6.12
CA VAL A 304 -15.38 -26.21 7.01
C VAL A 304 -15.16 -27.71 6.77
N GLU A 305 -15.13 -28.14 5.51
CA GLU A 305 -14.91 -29.54 5.14
C GLU A 305 -13.50 -30.02 5.51
N ALA A 306 -12.48 -29.18 5.28
CA ALA A 306 -11.10 -29.52 5.66
C ALA A 306 -10.93 -29.70 7.17
N VAL A 307 -11.68 -28.96 7.98
CA VAL A 307 -11.69 -29.14 9.45
C VAL A 307 -12.49 -30.38 9.85
N LYS A 308 -13.64 -30.61 9.25
CA LYS A 308 -14.48 -31.78 9.55
C LYS A 308 -13.81 -33.12 9.18
N SER A 309 -13.08 -33.13 8.06
CA SER A 309 -12.30 -34.31 7.63
C SER A 309 -10.96 -34.47 8.37
N GLY A 310 -10.54 -33.49 9.16
CA GLY A 310 -9.25 -33.51 9.85
C GLY A 310 -8.04 -33.11 8.97
N ALA A 311 -8.27 -32.71 7.71
CA ALA A 311 -7.20 -32.21 6.82
C ALA A 311 -6.59 -30.90 7.34
N VAL A 312 -7.38 -30.10 8.05
CA VAL A 312 -6.94 -28.95 8.85
C VAL A 312 -7.32 -29.24 10.31
N PRO A 313 -6.37 -29.22 11.25
CA PRO A 313 -6.69 -29.39 12.66
C PRO A 313 -7.69 -28.34 13.15
N ALA A 314 -8.72 -28.74 13.89
CA ALA A 314 -9.69 -27.81 14.46
C ALA A 314 -9.01 -26.72 15.31
N SER A 315 -7.94 -27.09 16.04
CA SER A 315 -7.13 -26.16 16.82
C SER A 315 -6.46 -25.07 15.96
N ARG A 316 -6.14 -25.33 14.68
CA ARG A 316 -5.57 -24.34 13.77
C ARG A 316 -6.61 -23.28 13.37
N LEU A 317 -7.84 -23.70 13.10
CA LEU A 317 -8.96 -22.78 12.85
C LEU A 317 -9.29 -21.97 14.12
N ASP A 318 -9.28 -22.61 15.29
CA ASP A 318 -9.51 -21.94 16.57
C ASP A 318 -8.48 -20.86 16.84
N GLU A 319 -7.21 -21.16 16.62
CA GLU A 319 -6.10 -20.22 16.78
C GLU A 319 -6.21 -19.04 15.81
N ALA A 320 -6.52 -19.27 14.54
CA ALA A 320 -6.70 -18.22 13.55
C ALA A 320 -7.86 -17.29 13.92
N ALA A 321 -9.03 -17.84 14.17
CA ALA A 321 -10.22 -17.09 14.56
C ALA A 321 -9.98 -16.31 15.86
N GLN A 322 -9.28 -16.91 16.83
CA GLN A 322 -8.92 -16.23 18.09
C GLN A 322 -8.01 -15.02 17.83
N ARG A 323 -6.96 -15.14 17.00
CA ARG A 323 -6.08 -14.01 16.67
C ARG A 323 -6.85 -12.87 16.00
N VAL A 324 -7.67 -13.19 14.99
CA VAL A 324 -8.48 -12.19 14.27
C VAL A 324 -9.43 -11.48 15.23
N VAL A 325 -10.21 -12.22 16.00
CA VAL A 325 -11.19 -11.63 16.95
C VAL A 325 -10.48 -10.86 18.07
N THR A 326 -9.34 -11.35 18.58
CA THR A 326 -8.55 -10.64 19.59
C THR A 326 -8.04 -9.29 19.07
N MET A 327 -7.52 -9.26 17.84
CA MET A 327 -7.07 -8.02 17.20
C MET A 327 -8.21 -7.01 17.05
N ILE A 328 -9.37 -7.47 16.59
CA ILE A 328 -10.58 -6.63 16.42
C ILE A 328 -11.02 -6.06 17.79
N LEU A 329 -11.10 -6.91 18.81
CA LEU A 329 -11.50 -6.50 20.17
C LEU A 329 -10.50 -5.55 20.79
N TRP A 330 -9.21 -5.81 20.62
CA TRP A 330 -8.15 -4.89 21.07
C TRP A 330 -8.33 -3.52 20.41
N ARG A 331 -8.52 -3.49 19.08
CA ARG A 331 -8.75 -2.25 18.36
C ARG A 331 -10.02 -1.52 18.82
N ALA A 332 -11.13 -2.23 19.00
CA ALA A 332 -12.40 -1.66 19.42
C ALA A 332 -12.35 -1.06 20.84
N ARG A 333 -11.47 -1.57 21.70
CA ARG A 333 -11.26 -1.08 23.06
C ARG A 333 -10.20 0.02 23.17
N THR A 334 -9.34 0.18 22.16
CA THR A 334 -8.33 1.22 22.13
C THR A 334 -8.99 2.55 21.77
N PRO A 335 -8.91 3.58 22.61
CA PRO A 335 -9.44 4.90 22.27
C PRO A 335 -8.83 5.41 20.97
N ALA A 336 -9.66 5.91 20.08
CA ALA A 336 -9.22 6.52 18.84
C ALA A 336 -9.86 7.90 18.70
N PRO A 337 -9.14 8.85 18.07
CA PRO A 337 -9.71 10.14 17.76
C PRO A 337 -10.89 9.98 16.81
N GLN A 338 -11.78 10.96 16.79
CA GLN A 338 -12.80 11.04 15.75
C GLN A 338 -12.12 11.10 14.37
N GLY A 339 -12.69 10.41 13.38
CA GLY A 339 -12.17 10.46 12.02
C GLY A 339 -12.21 11.87 11.44
N ALA A 340 -11.32 12.14 10.52
CA ALA A 340 -11.17 13.45 9.89
C ALA A 340 -12.07 13.60 8.65
N ALA A 341 -12.38 14.84 8.30
CA ALA A 341 -13.10 15.13 7.08
C ALA A 341 -12.23 14.85 5.82
N PRO A 342 -12.84 14.44 4.70
CA PRO A 342 -12.14 14.28 3.43
C PRO A 342 -11.35 15.53 3.03
N GLY A 343 -10.13 15.37 2.54
CA GLY A 343 -9.24 16.44 2.11
C GLY A 343 -8.49 17.18 3.22
N SER A 344 -8.74 16.83 4.49
CA SER A 344 -8.08 17.47 5.65
C SER A 344 -6.56 17.28 5.69
N GLY A 345 -6.03 16.25 5.03
CA GLY A 345 -4.60 15.95 4.94
C GLY A 345 -3.83 16.76 3.88
N SER A 346 -4.50 17.55 3.02
CA SER A 346 -3.88 18.20 1.85
C SER A 346 -2.67 19.07 2.20
N ALA A 347 -2.75 19.85 3.29
CA ALA A 347 -1.61 20.66 3.74
C ALA A 347 -0.40 19.80 4.14
N LEU A 348 -0.62 18.64 4.72
CA LEU A 348 0.44 17.69 5.06
C LEU A 348 0.99 17.00 3.81
N SER A 349 0.12 16.58 2.87
CA SER A 349 0.53 16.04 1.56
C SER A 349 1.45 17.03 0.81
N GLN A 350 1.12 18.34 0.86
CA GLN A 350 1.98 19.41 0.32
C GLN A 350 3.35 19.44 1.02
N ARG A 351 3.40 19.34 2.36
CA ARG A 351 4.66 19.33 3.12
C ARG A 351 5.53 18.11 2.81
N VAL A 352 4.91 16.93 2.73
CA VAL A 352 5.60 15.68 2.36
C VAL A 352 6.19 15.82 0.95
N SER A 353 5.38 16.27 -0.01
CA SER A 353 5.80 16.48 -1.39
C SER A 353 6.95 17.49 -1.48
N ALA A 354 6.86 18.61 -0.75
CA ALA A 354 7.90 19.63 -0.75
C ALA A 354 9.24 19.12 -0.18
N ALA A 355 9.19 18.31 0.90
CA ALA A 355 10.37 17.71 1.48
C ALA A 355 11.00 16.62 0.60
N ALA A 356 10.22 16.03 -0.32
CA ALA A 356 10.63 14.91 -1.16
C ALA A 356 11.27 15.33 -2.49
N VAL A 357 10.96 16.52 -3.04
CA VAL A 357 11.49 16.93 -4.36
C VAL A 357 13.01 16.80 -4.38
N THR A 358 13.53 15.96 -5.29
CA THR A 358 14.95 15.64 -5.39
C THR A 358 15.51 16.11 -6.73
N VAL A 359 16.48 17.01 -6.71
CA VAL A 359 17.22 17.45 -7.91
C VAL A 359 18.49 16.62 -8.03
N LEU A 360 18.60 15.83 -9.12
CA LEU A 360 19.76 14.98 -9.40
C LEU A 360 20.77 15.66 -10.33
N ALA A 361 20.32 16.60 -11.14
CA ALA A 361 21.14 17.41 -12.01
C ALA A 361 20.47 18.79 -12.16
N GLY A 362 21.26 19.83 -12.32
CA GLY A 362 20.80 21.21 -12.38
C GLY A 362 21.22 22.04 -11.16
N PRO A 363 20.82 23.31 -11.08
CA PRO A 363 21.17 24.18 -9.95
C PRO A 363 20.44 23.75 -8.68
N CYS A 364 21.17 23.66 -7.58
CA CYS A 364 20.62 23.40 -6.24
C CYS A 364 19.99 24.63 -5.58
N HIS A 365 20.34 25.83 -6.07
CA HIS A 365 19.85 27.10 -5.55
C HIS A 365 19.41 28.02 -6.70
N GLY A 366 18.39 28.82 -6.44
CA GLY A 366 17.79 29.70 -7.44
C GLY A 366 16.88 28.96 -8.44
N PRO A 367 16.38 29.68 -9.46
CA PRO A 367 15.45 29.09 -10.41
C PRO A 367 16.14 28.09 -11.35
N ILE A 368 15.50 26.93 -11.55
CA ILE A 368 15.89 25.91 -12.54
C ILE A 368 15.41 26.33 -13.94
N VAL A 369 14.26 27.01 -13.99
CA VAL A 369 13.70 27.53 -15.24
C VAL A 369 13.52 29.04 -15.16
N PRO A 370 13.65 29.77 -16.30
CA PRO A 370 13.26 31.19 -16.36
C PRO A 370 11.73 31.31 -16.25
N GLY A 371 11.17 32.49 -16.20
CA GLY A 371 9.75 32.78 -15.98
C GLY A 371 8.74 32.15 -16.93
N SER A 372 9.16 31.32 -17.91
CA SER A 372 8.25 30.60 -18.82
C SER A 372 8.83 29.25 -19.24
N VAL A 373 7.93 28.26 -19.53
CA VAL A 373 8.28 26.89 -19.97
C VAL A 373 7.31 26.36 -21.01
N ARG A 374 7.78 25.40 -21.81
CA ARG A 374 6.94 24.45 -22.57
C ARG A 374 6.81 23.17 -21.78
N VAL A 375 5.69 22.45 -21.93
CA VAL A 375 5.44 21.19 -21.21
C VAL A 375 5.12 20.07 -22.19
N ALA A 376 5.72 18.90 -21.97
CA ALA A 376 5.43 17.68 -22.73
C ALA A 376 5.39 16.46 -21.80
N GLY A 377 4.94 15.33 -22.34
CA GLY A 377 4.81 14.07 -21.59
C GLY A 377 3.69 14.10 -20.55
N GLY A 378 3.69 13.11 -19.66
CA GLY A 378 2.62 12.92 -18.68
C GLY A 378 1.22 12.74 -19.30
N SER A 379 0.23 12.51 -18.48
CA SER A 379 -1.18 12.53 -18.88
C SER A 379 -1.68 13.97 -19.10
N GLU A 380 -2.87 14.12 -19.66
CA GLU A 380 -3.52 15.44 -19.76
C GLU A 380 -3.72 16.06 -18.37
N GLN A 381 -4.13 15.25 -17.39
CA GLN A 381 -4.30 15.69 -16.00
C GLN A 381 -2.97 16.12 -15.36
N ASP A 382 -1.87 15.41 -15.61
CA ASP A 382 -0.54 15.79 -15.11
C ASP A 382 -0.13 17.16 -15.66
N ARG A 383 -0.31 17.39 -16.97
CA ARG A 383 -0.01 18.69 -17.60
C ARG A 383 -0.91 19.81 -17.09
N ALA A 384 -2.18 19.53 -16.86
CA ALA A 384 -3.13 20.53 -16.32
C ALA A 384 -2.75 20.92 -14.87
N ARG A 385 -2.44 19.94 -14.01
CA ARG A 385 -1.98 20.15 -12.63
C ARG A 385 -0.64 20.91 -12.59
N PHE A 386 0.31 20.52 -13.44
CA PHE A 386 1.57 21.23 -13.56
C PHE A 386 1.36 22.68 -14.02
N ALA A 387 0.55 22.90 -15.05
CA ALA A 387 0.27 24.25 -15.57
C ALA A 387 -0.37 25.15 -14.51
N LYS A 388 -1.31 24.62 -13.71
CA LYS A 388 -1.91 25.33 -12.57
C LYS A 388 -0.86 25.72 -11.54
N ALA A 389 -0.01 24.78 -11.14
CA ALA A 389 1.04 24.97 -10.16
C ALA A 389 2.11 25.98 -10.67
N ALA A 390 2.53 25.83 -11.93
CA ALA A 390 3.52 26.70 -12.58
C ALA A 390 3.06 28.18 -12.58
N ARG A 391 1.81 28.43 -13.00
CA ARG A 391 1.23 29.79 -12.98
C ARG A 391 1.20 30.37 -11.56
N ALA A 392 0.78 29.57 -10.56
CA ALA A 392 0.79 30.00 -9.16
C ALA A 392 2.23 30.30 -8.65
N ALA A 393 3.23 29.62 -9.19
CA ALA A 393 4.65 29.87 -8.91
C ALA A 393 5.24 31.01 -9.73
N GLY A 394 4.49 31.64 -10.65
CA GLY A 394 4.96 32.73 -11.51
C GLY A 394 5.68 32.25 -12.79
N ILE A 395 5.49 30.99 -13.18
CA ILE A 395 6.02 30.41 -14.42
C ILE A 395 4.90 30.38 -15.47
N ALA A 396 5.08 31.09 -16.58
CA ALA A 396 4.15 31.08 -17.71
C ALA A 396 4.28 29.76 -18.52
N ILE A 397 3.19 29.32 -19.12
CA ILE A 397 3.17 28.15 -20.01
C ILE A 397 3.07 28.60 -21.45
N GLY A 398 3.96 28.14 -22.34
CA GLY A 398 3.89 28.40 -23.77
C GLY A 398 5.26 28.44 -24.46
N THR A 399 6.19 29.24 -23.96
CA THR A 399 7.53 29.40 -24.53
C THR A 399 8.62 29.05 -23.52
N GLY A 400 9.87 28.99 -23.96
CA GLY A 400 11.01 28.72 -23.05
C GLY A 400 11.46 27.28 -23.03
N PRO A 401 12.23 26.88 -22.01
CA PRO A 401 12.73 25.52 -21.83
C PRO A 401 11.62 24.46 -21.82
N LEU A 402 11.94 23.27 -22.32
CA LEU A 402 11.03 22.14 -22.33
C LEU A 402 11.12 21.37 -21.01
N VAL A 403 10.03 21.35 -20.25
CA VAL A 403 9.82 20.48 -19.09
C VAL A 403 9.10 19.21 -19.56
N THR A 404 9.75 18.07 -19.47
CA THR A 404 9.16 16.77 -19.86
C THR A 404 8.79 15.98 -18.61
N LEU A 405 7.51 15.68 -18.47
CA LEU A 405 6.95 14.85 -17.40
C LEU A 405 7.00 13.37 -17.84
N ILE A 406 7.60 12.49 -17.02
CA ILE A 406 7.73 11.06 -17.35
C ILE A 406 7.14 10.20 -16.24
N GLY A 407 6.45 9.12 -16.63
CA GLY A 407 5.96 8.09 -15.70
C GLY A 407 7.04 7.07 -15.38
N PHE A 408 6.60 5.95 -14.80
CA PHE A 408 7.48 4.84 -14.43
C PHE A 408 8.11 4.16 -15.65
N GLU A 409 7.36 4.04 -16.75
CA GLU A 409 7.78 3.39 -18.00
C GLU A 409 7.96 4.41 -19.12
N GLY A 410 8.91 4.14 -20.01
CA GLY A 410 9.14 4.91 -21.21
C GLY A 410 10.61 5.00 -21.60
N PRO A 411 10.89 5.37 -22.87
CA PRO A 411 12.25 5.61 -23.31
C PRO A 411 12.85 6.81 -22.59
N PRO A 412 14.19 6.95 -22.58
CA PRO A 412 14.85 8.13 -22.01
C PRO A 412 14.28 9.43 -22.59
N ALA A 413 13.71 10.24 -21.72
CA ALA A 413 13.06 11.47 -22.16
C ALA A 413 14.08 12.56 -22.49
N LYS A 414 13.72 13.36 -23.52
CA LYS A 414 14.47 14.57 -23.93
C LYS A 414 13.75 15.81 -23.37
N GLY A 415 14.51 16.81 -23.04
CA GLY A 415 14.02 18.10 -22.55
C GLY A 415 15.14 18.89 -21.89
N ASP A 416 14.88 20.14 -21.55
CA ASP A 416 15.79 20.96 -20.75
C ASP A 416 15.68 20.58 -19.26
N VAL A 417 14.47 20.18 -18.84
CA VAL A 417 14.17 19.63 -17.52
C VAL A 417 13.38 18.35 -17.69
N VAL A 418 13.83 17.23 -17.12
CA VAL A 418 13.07 15.98 -17.08
C VAL A 418 12.62 15.70 -15.65
N VAL A 419 11.32 15.47 -15.47
CA VAL A 419 10.69 15.24 -14.18
C VAL A 419 10.11 13.84 -14.14
N ALA A 420 10.63 12.97 -13.27
CA ALA A 420 10.04 11.66 -12.98
C ALA A 420 8.91 11.82 -11.94
N LEU A 421 7.69 11.46 -12.35
CA LEU A 421 6.47 11.69 -11.57
C LEU A 421 6.27 10.66 -10.46
N ASP A 422 6.70 9.41 -10.66
CA ASP A 422 6.52 8.30 -9.72
C ASP A 422 7.88 7.83 -9.18
N ALA A 423 8.40 6.73 -9.70
CA ALA A 423 9.74 6.26 -9.36
C ALA A 423 10.82 7.05 -10.12
N PRO A 424 12.00 7.26 -9.53
CA PRO A 424 13.05 8.09 -10.11
C PRO A 424 13.88 7.39 -11.21
N TRP A 425 13.70 6.10 -11.44
CA TRP A 425 14.54 5.26 -12.32
C TRP A 425 14.70 5.79 -13.75
N PRO A 426 13.64 6.32 -14.40
CA PRO A 426 13.76 6.84 -15.78
C PRO A 426 14.74 8.00 -15.93
N LEU A 427 15.12 8.66 -14.85
CA LEU A 427 16.13 9.75 -14.87
C LEU A 427 17.53 9.24 -15.16
N ALA A 428 17.84 7.96 -14.92
CA ALA A 428 19.16 7.37 -15.17
C ALA A 428 19.57 7.48 -16.65
N GLY A 429 18.62 7.26 -17.56
CA GLY A 429 18.88 7.29 -19.01
C GLY A 429 18.71 8.67 -19.64
N SER A 430 18.32 9.71 -18.90
CA SER A 430 18.13 11.07 -19.44
C SER A 430 19.44 11.83 -19.53
N ALA A 431 19.68 12.52 -20.66
CA ALA A 431 20.76 13.46 -20.86
C ALA A 431 20.36 14.93 -20.57
N ALA A 432 19.17 15.16 -19.98
CA ALA A 432 18.68 16.50 -19.67
C ALA A 432 19.63 17.25 -18.73
N PRO A 433 19.85 18.56 -18.95
CA PRO A 433 20.64 19.40 -18.04
C PRO A 433 20.09 19.45 -16.61
N ALA A 434 18.75 19.38 -16.46
CA ALA A 434 18.11 19.30 -15.16
C ALA A 434 17.26 18.02 -15.05
N LYS A 435 17.39 17.33 -13.91
CA LYS A 435 16.69 16.07 -13.61
C LYS A 435 16.08 16.16 -12.22
N VAL A 436 14.76 15.94 -12.14
CA VAL A 436 14.00 16.09 -10.90
C VAL A 436 13.15 14.85 -10.66
N ALA A 437 13.22 14.28 -9.46
CA ALA A 437 12.30 13.25 -8.99
C ALA A 437 11.23 13.89 -8.10
N LEU A 438 9.94 13.58 -8.40
CA LEU A 438 8.79 14.19 -7.76
C LEU A 438 8.04 13.26 -6.81
N TYR A 439 8.02 11.96 -7.10
CA TYR A 439 7.35 10.90 -6.32
C TYR A 439 5.84 11.11 -6.12
N GLY A 440 5.17 11.81 -7.02
CA GLY A 440 3.72 12.03 -6.92
C GLY A 440 3.12 12.78 -8.09
N ARG A 441 1.80 12.63 -8.26
CA ARG A 441 1.01 13.24 -9.34
C ARG A 441 -0.13 14.12 -8.81
N SER A 442 -0.22 14.31 -7.48
CA SER A 442 -1.23 15.17 -6.87
C SER A 442 -0.98 16.65 -7.20
N GLN A 443 -1.99 17.50 -7.02
CA GLN A 443 -1.81 18.94 -7.18
C GLN A 443 -0.75 19.47 -6.22
N GLU A 444 -0.69 18.93 -5.01
CA GLU A 444 0.28 19.28 -3.97
C GLU A 444 1.71 18.94 -4.40
N ALA A 445 1.92 17.79 -5.06
CA ALA A 445 3.23 17.42 -5.59
C ALA A 445 3.66 18.40 -6.71
N PHE A 446 2.77 18.72 -7.63
CA PHE A 446 3.08 19.71 -8.68
C PHE A 446 3.30 21.11 -8.12
N ASN A 447 2.61 21.51 -7.05
CA ASN A 447 2.89 22.80 -6.37
C ASN A 447 4.32 22.82 -5.80
N ALA A 448 4.75 21.73 -5.17
CA ALA A 448 6.10 21.57 -4.65
C ALA A 448 7.14 21.65 -5.79
N LEU A 449 6.92 20.92 -6.88
CA LEU A 449 7.77 20.96 -8.07
C LEU A 449 7.89 22.38 -8.62
N ALA A 450 6.77 23.07 -8.83
CA ALA A 450 6.76 24.42 -9.41
C ALA A 450 7.50 25.43 -8.52
N ALA A 451 7.38 25.31 -7.20
CA ALA A 451 8.11 26.16 -6.25
C ALA A 451 9.64 25.95 -6.38
N VAL A 452 10.10 24.69 -6.52
CA VAL A 452 11.52 24.38 -6.74
C VAL A 452 11.98 24.87 -8.10
N LEU A 453 11.22 24.64 -9.18
CA LEU A 453 11.57 25.11 -10.53
C LEU A 453 11.69 26.63 -10.60
N ALA A 454 10.85 27.36 -9.88
CA ALA A 454 10.87 28.83 -9.78
C ALA A 454 11.97 29.39 -8.83
N GLY A 455 12.69 28.52 -8.12
CA GLY A 455 13.67 28.94 -7.10
C GLY A 455 13.05 29.53 -5.83
N LYS A 456 11.74 29.31 -5.61
CA LYS A 456 11.00 29.79 -4.42
C LYS A 456 11.11 28.86 -3.22
N ALA A 457 11.54 27.62 -3.43
CA ALA A 457 11.80 26.64 -2.41
C ALA A 457 13.06 25.82 -2.75
N PRO A 458 13.86 25.39 -1.76
CA PRO A 458 14.97 24.47 -1.99
C PRO A 458 14.45 23.07 -2.30
N ALA A 459 15.21 22.30 -3.08
CA ALA A 459 15.02 20.86 -3.24
C ALA A 459 15.79 20.14 -2.12
N THR A 460 15.13 19.66 -1.10
CA THR A 460 15.76 19.04 0.06
C THR A 460 15.75 17.51 0.03
N GLY A 461 14.96 16.93 -0.86
CA GLY A 461 14.82 15.48 -1.00
C GLY A 461 16.12 14.81 -1.43
N LYS A 462 16.29 13.56 -0.98
CA LYS A 462 17.43 12.71 -1.32
C LYS A 462 16.93 11.41 -1.94
N LEU A 463 17.68 10.82 -2.88
CA LEU A 463 17.32 9.54 -3.45
C LEU A 463 17.17 8.47 -2.37
N PRO A 464 16.01 7.82 -2.24
CA PRO A 464 15.82 6.71 -1.29
C PRO A 464 16.37 5.37 -1.80
N ALA A 465 16.74 5.32 -3.07
CA ALA A 465 17.36 4.17 -3.73
C ALA A 465 18.26 4.63 -4.88
N ALA A 466 19.14 3.76 -5.36
CA ALA A 466 20.05 4.09 -6.46
C ALA A 466 19.33 4.37 -7.78
N VAL A 467 19.82 5.34 -8.56
CA VAL A 467 19.29 5.72 -9.88
C VAL A 467 20.47 5.85 -10.86
N GLY A 468 20.72 4.80 -11.63
CA GLY A 468 21.90 4.73 -12.51
C GLY A 468 23.20 4.98 -11.72
N PRO A 469 23.99 6.01 -12.07
CA PRO A 469 25.24 6.31 -11.36
C PRO A 469 25.01 7.03 -10.01
N HIS A 470 23.80 7.45 -9.70
CA HIS A 470 23.50 8.20 -8.48
C HIS A 470 23.20 7.22 -7.32
N ALA A 471 24.01 7.26 -6.29
CA ALA A 471 23.83 6.45 -5.08
C ALA A 471 22.62 6.92 -4.25
N PRO A 472 22.05 6.08 -3.37
CA PRO A 472 21.12 6.53 -2.35
C PRO A 472 21.71 7.71 -1.55
N GLY A 473 20.85 8.67 -1.18
CA GLY A 473 21.28 9.91 -0.53
C GLY A 473 21.73 11.01 -1.49
N SER A 474 21.86 10.75 -2.81
CA SER A 474 22.11 11.77 -3.81
C SER A 474 20.95 12.77 -3.93
N GLY A 475 21.27 14.00 -4.29
CA GLY A 475 20.34 15.11 -4.43
C GLY A 475 20.96 16.40 -3.88
N CYS A 476 20.34 17.50 -4.10
CA CYS A 476 20.77 18.77 -3.54
C CYS A 476 20.71 18.81 -2.02
#